data_6e278278776fb15f75435565be09f6e2
#
_entry.id   6e278278776fb15f75435565be09f6e2
#
_cell.length_a   1.000
_cell.length_b   1.000
_cell.length_c   1.000
_cell.angle_alpha   90.00
_cell.angle_beta   90.00
_cell.angle_gamma   90.00
#
_symmetry.space_group_name_H-M   'P 1'
#
loop_
_entity.id
_entity.type
_entity.pdbx_description
1 polymer ?
#
loop_
_entity_poly.entity_id
_entity_poly.type
_entity_poly.pdbx_seq_one_letter_code
_entity_poly.pdbx_strand_id
1 'polypeptide(L)'
;MIQPDIKIIKIEYGAFPPASRLNHKIASDSLLLLATLDIRWDDPAPAPAVARCEKALLAFSPSFKRHECRGPQAYHIVPGNGRKAGPAGGPEPPGAGQPFDGALALMHLIEHVMIDFQCAITDQKRCSGITAAHRGVPGRYDLIVESPDCGIARCCLALALSSVSAATDGSFPGAVERDILQVARAAYTRPWRSLTAADLARELGWTEARAGRALGALRDVGYLSERSYTVNISGLSDFRVSSC
;
A
#
# COMPACT_ATOMS: atom_id res chain seq x y z
N MET A 1 16.80 17.40 4.05
CA MET A 1 15.47 16.89 4.43
C MET A 1 15.66 15.62 5.23
N ILE A 2 14.95 15.46 6.32
CA ILE A 2 15.03 14.25 7.15
C ILE A 2 14.05 13.24 6.53
N GLN A 3 14.57 12.08 6.14
CA GLN A 3 13.74 11.00 5.62
C GLN A 3 12.94 10.37 6.76
N PRO A 4 11.67 9.98 6.50
CA PRO A 4 10.92 9.17 7.45
C PRO A 4 11.54 7.78 7.58
N ASP A 5 11.72 7.32 8.82
CA ASP A 5 12.06 5.92 9.12
C ASP A 5 10.74 5.15 9.20
N ILE A 6 10.51 4.27 8.24
CA ILE A 6 9.28 3.49 8.13
C ILE A 6 9.62 2.01 8.36
N LYS A 7 9.05 1.44 9.42
CA LYS A 7 9.27 0.05 9.78
C LYS A 7 7.98 -0.74 9.75
N ILE A 8 7.97 -1.84 9.00
CA ILE A 8 6.87 -2.81 9.03
C ILE A 8 7.00 -3.65 10.31
N ILE A 9 5.97 -3.62 11.15
CA ILE A 9 5.89 -4.40 12.39
C ILE A 9 5.18 -5.72 12.15
N LYS A 10 4.10 -5.70 11.34
CA LYS A 10 3.26 -6.87 11.09
C LYS A 10 2.58 -6.74 9.75
N ILE A 11 2.38 -7.87 9.06
CA ILE A 11 1.52 -7.99 7.88
C ILE A 11 0.63 -9.21 8.07
N GLU A 12 -0.66 -9.03 7.85
CA GLU A 12 -1.67 -10.08 7.84
C GLU A 12 -2.51 -9.96 6.56
N TYR A 13 -3.02 -11.09 6.09
CA TYR A 13 -3.92 -11.13 4.94
C TYR A 13 -5.07 -12.08 5.22
N GLY A 14 -6.29 -11.63 4.98
CA GLY A 14 -7.50 -12.43 5.23
C GLY A 14 -8.75 -11.57 5.33
N ALA A 15 -9.82 -12.15 5.84
CA ALA A 15 -11.04 -11.41 6.16
C ALA A 15 -10.91 -10.78 7.55
N PHE A 16 -11.17 -9.48 7.63
CA PHE A 16 -11.18 -8.71 8.88
C PHE A 16 -12.56 -8.04 9.06
N PRO A 17 -13.57 -8.78 9.56
CA PRO A 17 -14.94 -8.25 9.67
C PRO A 17 -15.07 -6.91 10.39
N PRO A 18 -14.22 -6.55 11.39
CA PRO A 18 -14.26 -5.22 11.99
C PRO A 18 -14.00 -4.07 11.02
N ALA A 19 -13.29 -4.30 9.90
CA ALA A 19 -12.97 -3.27 8.91
C ALA A 19 -14.25 -2.69 8.26
N SER A 20 -15.28 -3.49 8.03
CA SER A 20 -16.55 -3.04 7.46
C SER A 20 -17.29 -2.05 8.37
N ARG A 21 -17.02 -2.08 9.68
CA ARG A 21 -17.59 -1.11 10.65
C ARG A 21 -16.88 0.24 10.59
N LEU A 22 -15.61 0.24 10.18
CA LEU A 22 -14.80 1.45 10.02
C LEU A 22 -15.04 2.11 8.66
N ASN A 23 -15.17 1.30 7.62
CA ASN A 23 -15.47 1.75 6.27
C ASN A 23 -16.56 0.86 5.65
N HIS A 24 -17.77 1.41 5.53
CA HIS A 24 -18.93 0.68 5.01
C HIS A 24 -18.79 0.28 3.52
N LYS A 25 -17.79 0.78 2.82
CA LYS A 25 -17.46 0.36 1.44
C LYS A 25 -16.75 -0.99 1.40
N ILE A 26 -16.21 -1.45 2.54
CA ILE A 26 -15.56 -2.75 2.70
C ILE A 26 -16.62 -3.78 3.09
N ALA A 27 -16.78 -4.84 2.31
CA ALA A 27 -17.65 -5.94 2.68
C ALA A 27 -17.02 -6.77 3.82
N SER A 28 -17.85 -7.38 4.67
CA SER A 28 -17.37 -8.13 5.85
C SER A 28 -16.56 -9.38 5.51
N ASP A 29 -16.72 -9.88 4.29
CA ASP A 29 -16.03 -11.05 3.71
C ASP A 29 -14.91 -10.65 2.72
N SER A 30 -14.68 -9.36 2.52
CA SER A 30 -13.57 -8.89 1.69
C SER A 30 -12.24 -9.39 2.22
N LEU A 31 -11.38 -9.85 1.31
CA LEU A 31 -9.99 -10.13 1.61
C LEU A 31 -9.21 -8.82 1.69
N LEU A 32 -8.49 -8.64 2.78
CA LEU A 32 -7.78 -7.42 3.11
C LEU A 32 -6.33 -7.73 3.46
N LEU A 33 -5.43 -6.83 3.11
CA LEU A 33 -4.12 -6.75 3.73
C LEU A 33 -4.22 -5.79 4.91
N LEU A 34 -3.78 -6.25 6.08
CA LEU A 34 -3.53 -5.42 7.25
C LEU A 34 -2.02 -5.31 7.44
N ALA A 35 -1.48 -4.10 7.38
CA ALA A 35 -0.09 -3.83 7.71
C ALA A 35 0.00 -2.86 8.88
N THR A 36 0.71 -3.26 9.95
CA THR A 36 1.04 -2.35 11.05
C THR A 36 2.43 -1.79 10.80
N LEU A 37 2.55 -0.46 10.79
CA LEU A 37 3.79 0.26 10.56
C LEU A 37 4.11 1.21 11.70
N ASP A 38 5.40 1.31 12.06
CA ASP A 38 5.94 2.40 12.85
C ASP A 38 6.57 3.41 11.90
N ILE A 39 6.16 4.67 12.01
CA ILE A 39 6.71 5.79 11.25
C ILE A 39 7.30 6.80 12.24
N ARG A 40 8.61 7.02 12.12
CA ARG A 40 9.32 8.08 12.85
C ARG A 40 9.75 9.14 11.88
N TRP A 41 9.28 10.34 12.09
CA TRP A 41 9.58 11.46 11.21
C TRP A 41 9.77 12.74 11.99
N ASP A 42 11.03 13.06 12.25
CA ASP A 42 11.45 14.20 13.05
C ASP A 42 11.67 15.46 12.18
N ASP A 43 11.02 15.53 11.00
CA ASP A 43 11.12 16.72 10.13
C ASP A 43 10.44 17.91 10.81
N PRO A 44 11.14 19.04 11.00
CA PRO A 44 10.55 20.23 11.62
C PRO A 44 9.46 20.89 10.76
N ALA A 45 9.37 20.51 9.48
CA ALA A 45 8.39 21.02 8.53
C ALA A 45 7.76 19.90 7.68
N PRO A 46 6.99 18.97 8.29
CA PRO A 46 6.47 17.80 7.58
C PRO A 46 5.45 18.15 6.50
N ALA A 47 4.64 19.20 6.68
CA ALA A 47 3.62 19.57 5.71
C ALA A 47 4.17 19.91 4.30
N PRO A 48 5.22 20.74 4.13
CA PRO A 48 5.86 20.94 2.84
C PRO A 48 6.47 19.66 2.24
N ALA A 49 7.00 18.75 3.07
CA ALA A 49 7.56 17.49 2.58
C ALA A 49 6.45 16.56 2.06
N VAL A 50 5.33 16.43 2.77
CA VAL A 50 4.15 15.69 2.29
C VAL A 50 3.63 16.28 0.99
N ALA A 51 3.51 17.59 0.87
CA ALA A 51 3.03 18.27 -0.34
C ALA A 51 3.95 18.02 -1.56
N ARG A 52 5.27 17.98 -1.36
CA ARG A 52 6.23 17.64 -2.43
C ARG A 52 6.08 16.18 -2.85
N CYS A 53 5.98 15.27 -1.89
CA CYS A 53 5.76 13.86 -2.12
C CYS A 53 4.48 13.64 -2.94
N GLU A 54 3.39 14.24 -2.52
CA GLU A 54 2.11 14.19 -3.20
C GLU A 54 2.19 14.71 -4.64
N LYS A 55 2.87 15.84 -4.87
CA LYS A 55 3.10 16.38 -6.22
C LYS A 55 3.88 15.43 -7.12
N ALA A 56 4.92 14.77 -6.60
CA ALA A 56 5.70 13.80 -7.34
C ALA A 56 4.88 12.56 -7.71
N LEU A 57 4.09 12.05 -6.77
CA LEU A 57 3.20 10.91 -7.00
C LEU A 57 2.07 11.22 -7.97
N LEU A 58 1.49 12.42 -7.94
CA LEU A 58 0.50 12.88 -8.91
C LEU A 58 1.06 12.99 -10.33
N ALA A 59 2.30 13.42 -10.47
CA ALA A 59 2.98 13.45 -11.77
C ALA A 59 3.23 12.05 -12.33
N PHE A 60 3.43 11.07 -11.42
CA PHE A 60 3.60 9.66 -11.78
C PHE A 60 2.26 9.00 -12.13
N SER A 61 1.24 9.14 -11.30
CA SER A 61 -0.09 8.58 -11.47
C SER A 61 -1.18 9.61 -11.22
N PRO A 62 -1.74 10.20 -12.27
CA PRO A 62 -2.83 11.20 -12.13
C PRO A 62 -4.12 10.64 -11.54
N SER A 63 -4.28 9.30 -11.51
CA SER A 63 -5.43 8.61 -10.90
C SER A 63 -5.39 8.58 -9.38
N PHE A 64 -4.23 8.70 -8.81
CA PHE A 64 -3.92 8.61 -7.39
C PHE A 64 -4.88 9.41 -6.46
N LYS A 65 -5.38 10.57 -6.89
CA LYS A 65 -6.34 11.41 -6.12
C LYS A 65 -7.80 11.30 -6.56
N ARG A 66 -8.16 10.44 -7.48
CA ARG A 66 -9.53 10.33 -7.97
C ARG A 66 -10.47 9.57 -7.04
N HIS A 67 -10.04 9.30 -5.81
CA HIS A 67 -10.88 8.62 -4.83
C HIS A 67 -11.67 9.65 -4.02
N GLU A 68 -12.91 9.31 -3.68
CA GLU A 68 -13.65 10.00 -2.65
C GLU A 68 -13.00 9.68 -1.29
N CYS A 69 -12.10 10.53 -0.85
CA CYS A 69 -11.42 10.41 0.43
C CYS A 69 -11.90 11.51 1.38
N ARG A 70 -12.24 11.11 2.61
CA ARG A 70 -12.59 12.07 3.68
C ARG A 70 -11.37 12.55 4.47
N GLY A 71 -10.16 12.25 3.98
CA GLY A 71 -8.92 12.50 4.68
C GLY A 71 -8.57 11.44 5.74
N PRO A 72 -7.40 11.51 6.35
CA PRO A 72 -6.99 10.59 7.40
C PRO A 72 -7.96 10.72 8.57
N GLN A 73 -8.66 9.64 8.88
CA GLN A 73 -9.55 9.58 10.03
C GLN A 73 -8.79 8.89 11.16
N ALA A 74 -8.69 9.54 12.30
CA ALA A 74 -8.16 8.92 13.50
C ALA A 74 -9.20 7.91 14.03
N TYR A 75 -9.12 6.66 13.57
CA TYR A 75 -9.89 5.56 14.13
C TYR A 75 -9.13 4.97 15.31
N HIS A 76 -9.81 4.78 16.43
CA HIS A 76 -9.25 4.10 17.58
C HIS A 76 -9.56 2.60 17.46
N ILE A 77 -8.63 1.82 16.93
CA ILE A 77 -8.68 0.36 17.03
C ILE A 77 -8.20 0.01 18.42
N VAL A 78 -9.09 -0.56 19.23
CA VAL A 78 -8.73 -1.11 20.55
C VAL A 78 -8.39 -2.58 20.32
N PRO A 79 -7.13 -3.01 20.48
CA PRO A 79 -6.78 -4.42 20.46
C PRO A 79 -7.35 -5.10 21.72
N GLY A 80 -8.12 -6.16 21.53
CA GLY A 80 -8.48 -7.10 22.58
C GLY A 80 -9.58 -6.66 23.55
N ASN A 81 -10.60 -7.48 23.62
CA ASN A 81 -11.81 -7.43 24.43
C ASN A 81 -12.96 -6.61 23.84
N GLY A 82 -13.74 -7.24 22.98
CA GLY A 82 -15.15 -7.06 22.63
C GLY A 82 -15.96 -5.84 23.07
N ARG A 83 -15.34 -4.74 23.46
CA ARG A 83 -16.01 -3.50 23.82
C ARG A 83 -16.21 -2.66 22.56
N LYS A 84 -17.47 -2.44 22.25
CA LYS A 84 -18.04 -1.65 21.20
C LYS A 84 -17.12 -0.50 20.76
N ALA A 85 -16.59 -0.60 19.53
CA ALA A 85 -16.19 0.57 18.78
C ALA A 85 -17.48 1.34 18.47
N GLY A 86 -17.92 2.18 19.41
CA GLY A 86 -18.94 3.18 19.14
C GLY A 86 -18.29 4.27 18.27
N PRO A 87 -19.02 4.90 17.35
CA PRO A 87 -18.57 6.16 16.81
C PRO A 87 -18.42 7.10 18.00
N ALA A 88 -17.21 7.42 18.39
CA ALA A 88 -16.98 8.62 19.15
C ALA A 88 -17.62 9.74 18.34
N GLY A 89 -18.52 10.49 18.96
CA GLY A 89 -19.37 11.48 18.36
C GLY A 89 -18.74 12.09 17.11
N GLY A 90 -19.54 12.30 16.07
CA GLY A 90 -19.13 12.53 14.69
C GLY A 90 -17.82 13.29 14.53
N PRO A 91 -17.12 13.11 13.43
CA PRO A 91 -15.79 13.65 13.26
C PRO A 91 -15.87 15.17 13.52
N GLU A 92 -15.36 15.61 14.66
CA GLU A 92 -14.96 17.00 14.73
C GLU A 92 -13.91 17.16 13.60
N PRO A 93 -14.12 18.11 12.69
CA PRO A 93 -13.08 18.45 11.75
C PRO A 93 -11.81 18.69 12.58
N PRO A 94 -10.61 18.23 12.14
CA PRO A 94 -9.40 18.38 12.91
C PRO A 94 -9.37 19.82 13.40
N GLY A 95 -9.50 19.98 14.73
CA GLY A 95 -9.76 21.28 15.35
C GLY A 95 -8.66 22.25 14.93
N ALA A 96 -9.04 23.47 14.57
CA ALA A 96 -8.11 24.54 14.34
C ALA A 96 -7.22 24.65 15.60
N GLY A 97 -6.02 24.03 15.56
CA GLY A 97 -5.09 24.00 16.68
C GLY A 97 -4.39 22.68 16.95
N GLN A 98 -4.81 21.56 16.35
CA GLN A 98 -4.00 20.34 16.45
C GLN A 98 -2.79 20.43 15.51
N PRO A 99 -1.57 20.11 15.99
CA PRO A 99 -0.39 20.10 15.14
C PRO A 99 -0.59 19.12 13.98
N PHE A 100 -0.12 19.51 12.79
CA PHE A 100 -0.17 18.65 11.60
C PHE A 100 0.62 17.36 11.86
N ASP A 101 -0.04 16.21 11.85
CA ASP A 101 0.60 14.90 11.94
C ASP A 101 1.10 14.48 10.55
N GLY A 102 2.37 14.77 10.28
CA GLY A 102 3.02 14.43 9.01
C GLY A 102 3.14 12.93 8.80
N ALA A 103 3.32 12.15 9.86
CA ALA A 103 3.42 10.69 9.77
C ALA A 103 2.06 10.07 9.39
N LEU A 104 0.96 10.55 9.97
CA LEU A 104 -0.39 10.12 9.59
C LEU A 104 -0.71 10.50 8.13
N ALA A 105 -0.33 11.70 7.71
CA ALA A 105 -0.53 12.14 6.33
C ALA A 105 0.30 11.29 5.35
N LEU A 106 1.54 10.94 5.71
CA LEU A 106 2.41 10.07 4.92
C LEU A 106 1.83 8.66 4.81
N MET A 107 1.32 8.11 5.93
CA MET A 107 0.66 6.81 5.95
C MET A 107 -0.56 6.78 5.02
N HIS A 108 -1.33 7.84 5.01
CA HIS A 108 -2.48 7.98 4.12
C HIS A 108 -2.07 8.07 2.63
N LEU A 109 -0.94 8.71 2.33
CA LEU A 109 -0.36 8.67 0.99
C LEU A 109 0.03 7.24 0.58
N ILE A 110 0.64 6.47 1.49
CA ILE A 110 0.99 5.06 1.24
C ILE A 110 -0.27 4.25 0.91
N GLU A 111 -1.37 4.46 1.64
CA GLU A 111 -2.66 3.83 1.35
C GLU A 111 -3.12 4.11 -0.08
N HIS A 112 -3.14 5.37 -0.47
CA HIS A 112 -3.59 5.79 -1.79
C HIS A 112 -2.72 5.22 -2.91
N VAL A 113 -1.39 5.26 -2.74
CA VAL A 113 -0.45 4.70 -3.72
C VAL A 113 -0.62 3.20 -3.86
N MET A 114 -0.78 2.49 -2.74
CA MET A 114 -1.03 1.06 -2.74
C MET A 114 -2.31 0.71 -3.49
N ILE A 115 -3.41 1.43 -3.24
CA ILE A 115 -4.70 1.26 -3.95
C ILE A 115 -4.52 1.51 -5.45
N ASP A 116 -3.85 2.59 -5.82
CA ASP A 116 -3.63 2.96 -7.22
C ASP A 116 -2.82 1.88 -7.97
N PHE A 117 -1.76 1.37 -7.33
CA PHE A 117 -0.95 0.29 -7.88
C PHE A 117 -1.73 -1.02 -8.04
N GLN A 118 -2.57 -1.38 -7.06
CA GLN A 118 -3.45 -2.54 -7.19
C GLN A 118 -4.41 -2.39 -8.36
N CYS A 119 -5.08 -1.25 -8.48
CA CYS A 119 -5.97 -0.97 -9.59
C CYS A 119 -5.24 -1.05 -10.94
N ALA A 120 -4.00 -0.55 -11.01
CA ALA A 120 -3.19 -0.63 -12.23
C ALA A 120 -2.81 -2.08 -12.62
N ILE A 121 -2.54 -2.94 -11.63
CA ILE A 121 -2.18 -4.35 -11.86
C ILE A 121 -3.41 -5.19 -12.20
N THR A 122 -4.49 -5.05 -11.41
CA THR A 122 -5.66 -5.95 -11.45
C THR A 122 -6.78 -5.49 -12.36
N ASP A 123 -6.70 -4.26 -12.89
CA ASP A 123 -7.77 -3.59 -13.63
C ASP A 123 -9.07 -3.38 -12.81
N GLN A 124 -8.97 -3.45 -11.49
CA GLN A 124 -10.09 -3.16 -10.61
C GLN A 124 -10.44 -1.68 -10.67
N LYS A 125 -11.74 -1.40 -10.76
CA LYS A 125 -12.24 -0.02 -10.79
C LYS A 125 -12.44 0.58 -9.40
N ARG A 126 -12.45 -0.25 -8.37
CA ARG A 126 -12.68 0.15 -6.98
C ARG A 126 -11.85 -0.72 -6.05
N CYS A 127 -11.25 -0.09 -5.09
CA CYS A 127 -10.56 -0.69 -3.98
C CYS A 127 -10.71 0.25 -2.80
N SER A 128 -10.98 -0.28 -1.62
CA SER A 128 -11.16 0.52 -0.41
C SER A 128 -10.00 0.32 0.54
N GLY A 129 -9.68 1.38 1.29
CA GLY A 129 -8.66 1.32 2.32
C GLY A 129 -9.06 2.07 3.57
N ILE A 130 -8.26 1.90 4.60
CA ILE A 130 -8.36 2.57 5.90
C ILE A 130 -6.95 2.81 6.41
N THR A 131 -6.67 4.03 6.81
CA THR A 131 -5.49 4.38 7.61
C THR A 131 -5.93 4.70 9.01
N ALA A 132 -5.36 4.04 10.02
CA ALA A 132 -5.72 4.22 11.42
C ALA A 132 -4.50 4.40 12.31
N ALA A 133 -4.53 5.39 13.21
CA ALA A 133 -3.50 5.57 14.22
C ALA A 133 -3.77 4.70 15.46
N HIS A 134 -2.72 4.09 16.02
CA HIS A 134 -2.82 3.35 17.28
C HIS A 134 -2.97 4.28 18.46
N ARG A 135 -4.00 4.05 19.28
CA ARG A 135 -4.20 4.81 20.51
C ARG A 135 -3.10 4.47 21.51
N GLY A 136 -2.41 5.48 22.02
CA GLY A 136 -1.39 5.32 23.07
C GLY A 136 -0.03 4.82 22.56
N VAL A 137 0.16 4.65 21.25
CA VAL A 137 1.46 4.32 20.63
C VAL A 137 1.74 5.34 19.53
N PRO A 138 2.33 6.49 19.85
CA PRO A 138 2.65 7.50 18.86
C PRO A 138 3.52 6.93 17.72
N GLY A 139 3.23 7.34 16.50
CA GLY A 139 3.96 6.91 15.32
C GLY A 139 3.61 5.49 14.81
N ARG A 140 2.65 4.80 15.46
CA ARG A 140 2.16 3.49 15.00
C ARG A 140 0.83 3.62 14.29
N TYR A 141 0.74 2.98 13.13
CA TYR A 141 -0.44 3.04 12.27
C TYR A 141 -0.79 1.66 11.70
N ASP A 142 -2.08 1.43 11.48
CA ASP A 142 -2.57 0.32 10.67
C ASP A 142 -3.00 0.83 9.29
N LEU A 143 -2.56 0.12 8.29
CA LEU A 143 -2.99 0.22 6.89
C LEU A 143 -3.82 -1.01 6.57
N ILE A 144 -5.08 -0.81 6.21
CA ILE A 144 -5.99 -1.87 5.82
C ILE A 144 -6.44 -1.59 4.40
N VAL A 145 -6.18 -2.49 3.46
CA VAL A 145 -6.52 -2.30 2.04
C VAL A 145 -7.12 -3.57 1.47
N GLU A 146 -8.26 -3.44 0.79
CA GLU A 146 -8.85 -4.53 0.02
C GLU A 146 -7.87 -5.03 -1.03
N SER A 147 -7.73 -6.35 -1.15
CA SER A 147 -6.90 -6.94 -2.19
C SER A 147 -7.40 -8.34 -2.55
N PRO A 148 -7.55 -8.65 -3.84
CA PRO A 148 -8.01 -9.96 -4.28
C PRO A 148 -6.94 -11.04 -4.12
N ASP A 149 -5.66 -10.65 -3.95
CA ASP A 149 -4.51 -11.54 -3.96
C ASP A 149 -3.43 -11.05 -2.98
N CYS A 150 -2.92 -11.98 -2.17
CA CYS A 150 -1.91 -11.70 -1.15
C CYS A 150 -0.58 -11.24 -1.76
N GLY A 151 -0.15 -11.86 -2.86
CA GLY A 151 1.10 -11.51 -3.53
C GLY A 151 1.04 -10.10 -4.11
N ILE A 152 -0.09 -9.74 -4.74
CA ILE A 152 -0.33 -8.37 -5.23
C ILE A 152 -0.34 -7.38 -4.09
N ALA A 153 -1.06 -7.68 -3.00
CA ALA A 153 -1.13 -6.80 -1.84
C ALA A 153 0.26 -6.48 -1.27
N ARG A 154 1.11 -7.50 -1.11
CA ARG A 154 2.49 -7.35 -0.63
C ARG A 154 3.36 -6.56 -1.62
N CYS A 155 3.26 -6.89 -2.91
CA CYS A 155 3.97 -6.18 -3.96
C CYS A 155 3.61 -4.69 -3.96
N CYS A 156 2.31 -4.36 -3.94
CA CYS A 156 1.84 -2.99 -3.93
C CYS A 156 2.25 -2.24 -2.66
N LEU A 157 2.24 -2.89 -1.49
CA LEU A 157 2.74 -2.30 -0.25
C LEU A 157 4.23 -1.96 -0.35
N ALA A 158 5.06 -2.90 -0.81
CA ALA A 158 6.50 -2.69 -0.95
C ALA A 158 6.81 -1.55 -1.93
N LEU A 159 6.13 -1.53 -3.09
CA LEU A 159 6.27 -0.47 -4.07
C LEU A 159 5.77 0.89 -3.56
N ALA A 160 4.65 0.92 -2.82
CA ALA A 160 4.12 2.15 -2.23
C ALA A 160 5.10 2.74 -1.21
N LEU A 161 5.65 1.91 -0.33
CA LEU A 161 6.65 2.33 0.66
C LEU A 161 7.91 2.90 -0.02
N SER A 162 8.43 2.19 -1.04
CA SER A 162 9.59 2.65 -1.81
C SER A 162 9.31 3.97 -2.54
N SER A 163 8.16 4.06 -3.21
CA SER A 163 7.77 5.25 -3.98
C SER A 163 7.58 6.48 -3.08
N VAL A 164 6.90 6.32 -1.95
CA VAL A 164 6.66 7.41 -1.00
C VAL A 164 7.97 7.84 -0.34
N SER A 165 8.83 6.89 0.05
CA SER A 165 10.15 7.22 0.61
C SER A 165 11.01 8.01 -0.40
N ALA A 166 11.10 7.55 -1.65
CA ALA A 166 11.83 8.25 -2.70
C ALA A 166 11.23 9.62 -3.04
N ALA A 167 9.90 9.75 -2.98
CA ALA A 167 9.22 11.02 -3.24
C ALA A 167 9.44 12.04 -2.11
N THR A 168 9.61 11.59 -0.86
CA THR A 168 9.90 12.50 0.27
C THR A 168 11.29 13.08 0.19
N ASP A 169 12.28 12.37 -0.33
CA ASP A 169 13.63 12.88 -0.52
C ASP A 169 13.85 13.59 -1.87
N GLY A 170 12.86 13.54 -2.75
CA GLY A 170 12.91 14.15 -4.07
C GLY A 170 13.63 13.32 -5.13
N SER A 171 13.94 12.06 -4.85
CA SER A 171 14.65 11.14 -5.76
C SER A 171 13.72 10.28 -6.63
N PHE A 172 12.39 10.43 -6.50
CA PHE A 172 11.40 9.59 -7.16
C PHE A 172 11.35 9.82 -8.69
N PRO A 173 11.94 8.94 -9.50
CA PRO A 173 11.93 9.05 -10.96
C PRO A 173 10.67 8.46 -11.59
N GLY A 174 10.01 7.51 -10.95
CA GLY A 174 8.78 6.85 -11.39
C GLY A 174 8.93 5.91 -12.60
N ALA A 175 10.10 5.84 -13.24
CA ALA A 175 10.29 5.00 -14.43
C ALA A 175 10.38 3.51 -14.08
N VAL A 176 11.10 3.19 -13.01
CA VAL A 176 11.30 1.80 -12.56
C VAL A 176 9.99 1.23 -12.05
N GLU A 177 9.25 2.01 -11.27
CA GLU A 177 7.95 1.62 -10.73
C GLU A 177 6.92 1.34 -11.82
N ARG A 178 6.90 2.15 -12.90
CA ARG A 178 6.05 1.88 -14.07
C ARG A 178 6.39 0.56 -14.73
N ASP A 179 7.66 0.26 -14.87
CA ASP A 179 8.12 -0.99 -15.45
C ASP A 179 7.68 -2.19 -14.60
N ILE A 180 7.85 -2.08 -13.28
CA ILE A 180 7.44 -3.11 -12.33
C ILE A 180 5.92 -3.33 -12.39
N LEU A 181 5.12 -2.26 -12.41
CA LEU A 181 3.66 -2.36 -12.50
C LEU A 181 3.21 -3.03 -13.81
N GLN A 182 3.85 -2.72 -14.94
CA GLN A 182 3.52 -3.36 -16.22
C GLN A 182 3.84 -4.86 -16.21
N VAL A 183 4.98 -5.26 -15.64
CA VAL A 183 5.36 -6.66 -15.52
C VAL A 183 4.47 -7.38 -14.51
N ALA A 184 4.13 -6.74 -13.38
CA ALA A 184 3.19 -7.29 -12.41
C ALA A 184 1.81 -7.54 -13.02
N ARG A 185 1.31 -6.60 -13.84
CA ARG A 185 0.06 -6.77 -14.61
C ARG A 185 0.15 -7.94 -15.58
N ALA A 186 1.24 -8.06 -16.33
CA ALA A 186 1.45 -9.19 -17.25
C ALA A 186 1.47 -10.53 -16.50
N ALA A 187 2.10 -10.57 -15.33
CA ALA A 187 2.12 -11.74 -14.45
C ALA A 187 0.72 -12.08 -13.91
N TYR A 188 -0.03 -11.07 -13.45
CA TYR A 188 -1.38 -11.25 -12.91
C TYR A 188 -2.37 -11.78 -13.94
N THR A 189 -2.32 -11.27 -15.16
CA THR A 189 -3.22 -11.70 -16.25
C THR A 189 -2.89 -13.08 -16.80
N ARG A 190 -1.71 -13.62 -16.47
CA ARG A 190 -1.22 -14.93 -16.95
C ARG A 190 -0.54 -15.76 -15.85
N PRO A 191 -1.24 -16.06 -14.74
CA PRO A 191 -0.63 -16.59 -13.52
C PRO A 191 0.04 -17.97 -13.69
N TRP A 192 -0.35 -18.73 -14.74
CA TRP A 192 0.17 -20.08 -15.00
C TRP A 192 1.33 -20.11 -16.00
N ARG A 193 1.73 -18.95 -16.51
CA ARG A 193 2.80 -18.87 -17.49
C ARG A 193 4.11 -18.51 -16.82
N SER A 194 5.16 -19.26 -17.15
CA SER A 194 6.51 -18.80 -16.85
C SER A 194 6.83 -17.55 -17.66
N LEU A 195 7.26 -16.49 -16.98
CA LEU A 195 7.66 -15.23 -17.59
C LEU A 195 9.18 -15.21 -17.74
N THR A 196 9.66 -14.95 -18.96
CA THR A 196 11.07 -14.71 -19.19
C THR A 196 11.31 -13.24 -19.59
N ALA A 197 12.53 -12.75 -19.38
CA ALA A 197 12.89 -11.40 -19.80
C ALA A 197 12.73 -11.23 -21.32
N ALA A 198 13.04 -12.25 -22.11
CA ALA A 198 12.90 -12.24 -23.55
C ALA A 198 11.43 -12.16 -24.01
N ASP A 199 10.52 -12.91 -23.35
CA ASP A 199 9.09 -12.88 -23.67
C ASP A 199 8.48 -11.51 -23.36
N LEU A 200 8.79 -10.96 -22.19
CA LEU A 200 8.32 -9.63 -21.80
C LEU A 200 8.92 -8.52 -22.66
N ALA A 201 10.19 -8.63 -23.01
CA ALA A 201 10.84 -7.68 -23.90
C ALA A 201 10.14 -7.63 -25.26
N ARG A 202 9.81 -8.79 -25.82
CA ARG A 202 9.07 -8.91 -27.10
C ARG A 202 7.64 -8.36 -26.97
N GLU A 203 6.94 -8.69 -25.89
CA GLU A 203 5.55 -8.29 -25.68
C GLU A 203 5.41 -6.77 -25.43
N LEU A 204 6.31 -6.21 -24.64
CA LEU A 204 6.26 -4.80 -24.21
C LEU A 204 7.08 -3.86 -25.11
N GLY A 205 7.79 -4.40 -26.11
CA GLY A 205 8.68 -3.62 -26.96
C GLY A 205 9.91 -3.07 -26.22
N TRP A 206 10.41 -3.84 -25.24
CA TRP A 206 11.54 -3.46 -24.37
C TRP A 206 12.83 -4.17 -24.76
N THR A 207 13.93 -3.74 -24.14
CA THR A 207 15.15 -4.55 -24.10
C THR A 207 15.03 -5.65 -23.03
N GLU A 208 15.69 -6.78 -23.24
CA GLU A 208 15.71 -7.87 -22.24
C GLU A 208 16.30 -7.40 -20.92
N ALA A 209 17.30 -6.53 -20.94
CA ALA A 209 17.88 -5.96 -19.73
C ALA A 209 16.86 -5.14 -18.92
N ARG A 210 15.95 -4.39 -19.57
CA ARG A 210 14.87 -3.65 -18.91
C ARG A 210 13.84 -4.61 -18.30
N ALA A 211 13.40 -5.59 -19.07
CA ALA A 211 12.47 -6.61 -18.62
C ALA A 211 13.05 -7.42 -17.43
N GLY A 212 14.34 -7.81 -17.52
CA GLY A 212 15.04 -8.54 -16.47
C GLY A 212 15.14 -7.77 -15.16
N ARG A 213 15.39 -6.46 -15.19
CA ARG A 213 15.39 -5.63 -13.97
C ARG A 213 14.01 -5.60 -13.30
N ALA A 214 12.94 -5.42 -14.07
CA ALA A 214 11.58 -5.38 -13.51
C ALA A 214 11.15 -6.75 -12.94
N LEU A 215 11.50 -7.86 -13.61
CA LEU A 215 11.29 -9.21 -13.08
C LEU A 215 12.07 -9.45 -11.80
N GLY A 216 13.33 -9.00 -11.74
CA GLY A 216 14.16 -9.07 -10.55
C GLY A 216 13.51 -8.36 -9.37
N ALA A 217 13.04 -7.14 -9.58
CA ALA A 217 12.35 -6.37 -8.54
C ALA A 217 11.08 -7.07 -8.02
N LEU A 218 10.27 -7.68 -8.90
CA LEU A 218 9.07 -8.44 -8.49
C LEU A 218 9.42 -9.71 -7.71
N ARG A 219 10.52 -10.36 -8.05
CA ARG A 219 11.05 -11.48 -7.28
C ARG A 219 11.50 -11.02 -5.89
N ASP A 220 12.23 -9.90 -5.81
CA ASP A 220 12.79 -9.38 -4.56
C ASP A 220 11.69 -8.97 -3.57
N VAL A 221 10.52 -8.54 -4.04
CA VAL A 221 9.32 -8.32 -3.20
C VAL A 221 8.49 -9.59 -2.97
N GLY A 222 8.93 -10.74 -3.47
CA GLY A 222 8.29 -12.04 -3.24
C GLY A 222 7.02 -12.30 -4.06
N TYR A 223 6.72 -11.48 -5.07
CA TYR A 223 5.58 -11.70 -5.96
C TYR A 223 5.83 -12.82 -6.99
N LEU A 224 7.06 -12.97 -7.44
CA LEU A 224 7.48 -14.03 -8.36
C LEU A 224 8.40 -15.03 -7.66
N SER A 225 8.33 -16.30 -8.05
CA SER A 225 9.26 -17.31 -7.56
C SER A 225 10.65 -17.16 -8.20
N GLU A 226 11.69 -17.57 -7.48
CA GLU A 226 13.09 -17.44 -7.94
C GLU A 226 13.43 -18.26 -9.18
N ARG A 227 12.76 -19.42 -9.38
CA ARG A 227 13.16 -20.40 -10.40
C ARG A 227 12.56 -20.21 -11.77
N SER A 228 11.39 -19.59 -11.87
CA SER A 228 10.64 -19.56 -13.13
C SER A 228 9.87 -18.27 -13.40
N TYR A 229 10.05 -17.25 -12.56
CA TYR A 229 9.24 -16.01 -12.62
C TYR A 229 7.74 -16.30 -12.77
N THR A 230 7.28 -17.36 -12.12
CA THR A 230 5.85 -17.67 -12.00
C THR A 230 5.27 -16.99 -10.78
N VAL A 231 4.01 -16.59 -10.86
CA VAL A 231 3.32 -15.99 -9.72
C VAL A 231 3.38 -16.95 -8.53
N ASN A 232 3.84 -16.46 -7.40
CA ASN A 232 3.98 -17.26 -6.19
C ASN A 232 2.61 -17.41 -5.50
N ILE A 233 1.90 -18.48 -5.86
CA ILE A 233 0.61 -18.82 -5.26
C ILE A 233 0.80 -19.38 -3.83
N SER A 234 1.97 -19.96 -3.53
CA SER A 234 2.26 -20.55 -2.21
C SER A 234 2.50 -19.51 -1.10
N GLY A 235 2.61 -18.23 -1.41
CA GLY A 235 2.62 -17.16 -0.42
C GLY A 235 1.35 -17.09 0.45
N LEU A 236 0.31 -17.85 0.10
CA LEU A 236 -0.89 -18.03 0.92
C LEU A 236 -0.63 -18.96 2.14
N SER A 237 0.38 -19.83 2.10
CA SER A 237 0.63 -20.82 3.16
C SER A 237 1.35 -20.26 4.38
N ASP A 238 2.09 -19.16 4.25
CA ASP A 238 2.87 -18.58 5.34
C ASP A 238 2.09 -17.56 6.17
N PHE A 239 0.88 -17.23 5.74
CA PHE A 239 0.00 -16.38 6.52
C PHE A 239 -0.88 -17.24 7.42
N ARG A 240 -0.52 -17.30 8.70
CA ARG A 240 -1.45 -17.77 9.73
C ARG A 240 -2.66 -16.82 9.70
N VAL A 241 -3.78 -17.34 9.24
CA VAL A 241 -5.09 -16.76 9.54
C VAL A 241 -5.19 -16.81 11.05
N SER A 242 -4.98 -15.69 11.71
CA SER A 242 -5.34 -15.57 13.13
C SER A 242 -6.85 -15.58 13.15
N SER A 243 -7.42 -16.78 13.27
CA SER A 243 -8.81 -16.94 13.67
C SER A 243 -8.97 -16.30 15.05
N CYS A 244 -9.70 -15.18 15.11
CA CYS A 244 -10.30 -14.70 16.34
C CYS A 244 -11.40 -15.64 16.77
#